data_d4de571e541f99fceeea30a10287fda7
#
_entry.id   d4de571e541f99fceeea30a10287fda7
#
_cell.length_a   1.000
_cell.length_b   1.000
_cell.length_c   1.000
_cell.angle_alpha   90.00
_cell.angle_beta   90.00
_cell.angle_gamma   90.00
#
_symmetry.space_group_name_H-M   'P 1'
#
loop_
_entity.id
_entity.type
_entity.pdbx_description
1 polymer ?
#
loop_
_entity_poly.entity_id
_entity_poly.type
_entity_poly.pdbx_seq_one_letter_code
_entity_poly.pdbx_strand_id
1 'polypeptide(L)'
;MPNRTFEKSKPKSNITKLPDLGMDRKDFVADFKRYYSHRLGRDELCRSPHYAYEALSLAVSDRLIERWKKTYNTYREEDCKKAFYISMEFLMGRTLSNAMLNLGITSTVDKALYDLGLDLEELIDSEPDAGLGNGGLGRLAACFIDSCATLQLPVTGYGLRYEYGMFAQGLENGEQIERPDHWLRNGNVWEIERPEYTVRIKFGGHTEKHIDENGKERITWVNTNDILAVPYDTPIPGYQNGTVNTLRLWKSEATEEFDLQEFNAGQYAESVAEKNTAENITMVLYPNDSNENGKVLRLQQQYLLASASLQDVVSNWVGRHGTDFTHFAEKNCFQLNDTHPSISIAELMRLLMDEHGIGWSDA
;
A
#
# COMPACT_ATOMS: atom_id res chain seq x y z
N MET A 1 -10.99 -0.56 20.74
CA MET A 1 -9.53 -0.66 20.97
C MET A 1 -9.13 0.37 21.99
N PRO A 2 -8.18 0.13 22.93
CA PRO A 2 -7.80 1.14 23.90
C PRO A 2 -7.09 2.30 23.20
N ASN A 3 -7.46 3.53 23.57
CA ASN A 3 -6.81 4.76 23.17
C ASN A 3 -5.28 4.65 23.32
N ARG A 4 -4.55 4.62 22.22
CA ARG A 4 -3.09 4.74 22.24
C ARG A 4 -2.75 6.20 22.54
N THR A 5 -2.59 6.53 23.81
CA THR A 5 -1.85 7.74 24.21
C THR A 5 -0.40 7.53 23.84
N PHE A 6 0.07 8.23 22.82
CA PHE A 6 1.50 8.32 22.53
C PHE A 6 2.16 9.13 23.66
N GLU A 7 2.59 8.44 24.72
CA GLU A 7 3.54 9.04 25.64
C GLU A 7 4.76 9.48 24.83
N LYS A 8 5.17 10.75 24.98
CA LYS A 8 6.47 11.26 24.51
C LYS A 8 7.59 10.60 25.31
N SER A 9 7.77 9.30 25.16
CA SER A 9 8.94 8.61 25.69
C SER A 9 10.12 8.95 24.80
N LYS A 10 11.21 9.41 25.40
CA LYS A 10 12.51 9.55 24.73
C LYS A 10 12.81 8.25 23.96
N PRO A 11 13.28 8.34 22.70
CA PRO A 11 13.59 7.14 21.93
C PRO A 11 14.55 6.27 22.74
N LYS A 12 14.08 5.11 23.17
CA LYS A 12 14.88 4.11 23.84
C LYS A 12 15.78 3.48 22.79
N SER A 13 17.09 3.71 22.94
CA SER A 13 18.17 3.01 22.27
C SER A 13 18.48 3.33 20.79
N ASN A 14 19.74 3.19 20.45
CA ASN A 14 20.32 3.32 19.11
C ASN A 14 19.95 2.18 18.12
N ILE A 15 18.80 1.52 18.27
CA ILE A 15 18.38 0.39 17.44
C ILE A 15 18.31 0.75 15.95
N THR A 16 18.03 2.01 15.63
CA THR A 16 17.88 2.48 14.25
C THR A 16 19.11 3.17 13.67
N LYS A 17 20.18 3.33 14.46
CA LYS A 17 21.42 3.95 13.98
C LYS A 17 22.32 2.87 13.40
N LEU A 18 22.16 2.61 12.14
CA LEU A 18 23.05 1.79 11.32
C LEU A 18 23.96 2.70 10.49
N PRO A 19 25.18 2.28 10.14
CA PRO A 19 25.96 2.96 9.11
C PRO A 19 25.22 2.92 7.78
N ASP A 20 25.41 3.95 6.95
CA ASP A 20 24.85 4.00 5.62
C ASP A 20 25.33 2.78 4.80
N LEU A 21 24.45 2.22 3.99
CA LEU A 21 24.77 1.09 3.13
C LEU A 21 25.73 1.50 2.01
N GLY A 22 26.72 0.67 1.76
CA GLY A 22 27.65 0.90 0.65
C GLY A 22 26.96 0.82 -0.70
N MET A 23 27.46 1.61 -1.65
CA MET A 23 26.88 1.78 -2.99
C MET A 23 27.83 1.30 -4.08
N ASP A 24 28.95 0.68 -3.71
CA ASP A 24 29.92 0.21 -4.67
C ASP A 24 29.67 -1.25 -5.12
N ARG A 25 30.42 -1.68 -6.12
CA ARG A 25 30.32 -3.02 -6.71
C ARG A 25 30.51 -4.14 -5.68
N LYS A 26 31.44 -3.96 -4.72
CA LYS A 26 31.74 -4.99 -3.71
C LYS A 26 30.62 -5.13 -2.69
N ASP A 27 29.99 -4.01 -2.34
CA ASP A 27 28.85 -4.00 -1.43
C ASP A 27 27.69 -4.78 -2.03
N PHE A 28 27.36 -4.55 -3.32
CA PHE A 28 26.29 -5.28 -4.00
C PHE A 28 26.59 -6.78 -4.12
N VAL A 29 27.84 -7.15 -4.43
CA VAL A 29 28.24 -8.58 -4.46
C VAL A 29 28.08 -9.22 -3.07
N ALA A 30 28.47 -8.52 -2.02
CA ALA A 30 28.37 -9.03 -0.65
C ALA A 30 26.90 -9.18 -0.21
N ASP A 31 26.09 -8.17 -0.47
CA ASP A 31 24.66 -8.18 -0.12
C ASP A 31 23.90 -9.23 -0.93
N PHE A 32 24.14 -9.33 -2.23
CA PHE A 32 23.54 -10.37 -3.07
C PHE A 32 23.82 -11.75 -2.50
N LYS A 33 25.11 -12.08 -2.21
CA LYS A 33 25.49 -13.36 -1.64
C LYS A 33 24.86 -13.63 -0.29
N ARG A 34 24.78 -12.59 0.57
CA ARG A 34 24.12 -12.68 1.87
C ARG A 34 22.64 -13.01 1.74
N TYR A 35 21.91 -12.29 0.85
CA TYR A 35 20.48 -12.56 0.61
C TYR A 35 20.27 -13.92 -0.02
N TYR A 36 20.99 -14.23 -1.08
CA TYR A 36 20.85 -15.50 -1.80
C TYR A 36 21.07 -16.72 -0.88
N SER A 37 22.17 -16.73 -0.13
CA SER A 37 22.53 -17.86 0.72
C SER A 37 21.81 -17.88 2.07
N HIS A 38 21.73 -16.74 2.79
CA HIS A 38 21.23 -16.74 4.16
C HIS A 38 19.76 -16.42 4.28
N ARG A 39 19.24 -15.50 3.47
CA ARG A 39 17.82 -15.14 3.50
C ARG A 39 16.97 -16.12 2.74
N LEU A 40 17.38 -16.46 1.51
CA LEU A 40 16.65 -17.33 0.61
C LEU A 40 17.06 -18.82 0.72
N GLY A 41 18.14 -19.12 1.45
CA GLY A 41 18.60 -20.49 1.68
C GLY A 41 19.00 -21.21 0.39
N ARG A 42 19.60 -20.47 -0.57
CA ARG A 42 20.00 -21.03 -1.87
C ARG A 42 21.51 -21.22 -1.95
N ASP A 43 21.92 -22.14 -2.79
CA ASP A 43 23.29 -22.49 -3.09
C ASP A 43 23.57 -22.46 -4.59
N GLU A 44 24.76 -22.84 -5.00
CA GLU A 44 25.20 -22.87 -6.40
C GLU A 44 24.48 -23.90 -7.29
N LEU A 45 23.72 -24.82 -6.70
CA LEU A 45 22.93 -25.81 -7.44
C LEU A 45 21.57 -25.24 -7.87
N CYS A 46 21.11 -24.17 -7.23
CA CYS A 46 19.87 -23.50 -7.59
C CYS A 46 20.07 -22.64 -8.84
N ARG A 47 19.40 -22.99 -9.94
CA ARG A 47 19.53 -22.30 -11.23
C ARG A 47 18.29 -21.45 -11.58
N SER A 48 17.41 -21.18 -10.62
CA SER A 48 16.22 -20.37 -10.89
C SER A 48 16.57 -18.89 -10.94
N PRO A 49 16.30 -18.17 -12.04
CA PRO A 49 16.50 -16.73 -12.15
C PRO A 49 15.70 -15.95 -11.11
N HIS A 50 14.54 -16.48 -10.72
CA HIS A 50 13.67 -15.87 -9.71
C HIS A 50 14.39 -15.59 -8.39
N TYR A 51 15.16 -16.54 -7.84
CA TYR A 51 15.86 -16.30 -6.56
C TYR A 51 17.04 -15.34 -6.69
N ALA A 52 17.67 -15.29 -7.87
CA ALA A 52 18.69 -14.31 -8.16
C ALA A 52 18.08 -12.90 -8.28
N TYR A 53 16.93 -12.77 -8.97
CA TYR A 53 16.14 -11.55 -8.98
C TYR A 53 15.75 -11.11 -7.55
N GLU A 54 15.23 -12.02 -6.73
CA GLU A 54 14.80 -11.72 -5.36
C GLU A 54 15.98 -11.24 -4.49
N ALA A 55 17.13 -11.90 -4.56
CA ALA A 55 18.34 -11.50 -3.83
C ALA A 55 18.84 -10.11 -4.23
N LEU A 56 18.86 -9.81 -5.54
CA LEU A 56 19.20 -8.50 -6.05
C LEU A 56 18.21 -7.44 -5.59
N SER A 57 16.92 -7.72 -5.73
CA SER A 57 15.84 -6.81 -5.36
C SER A 57 15.86 -6.46 -3.88
N LEU A 58 16.15 -7.41 -2.99
CA LEU A 58 16.35 -7.17 -1.56
C LEU A 58 17.55 -6.24 -1.32
N ALA A 59 18.67 -6.45 -2.01
CA ALA A 59 19.84 -5.59 -1.86
C ALA A 59 19.60 -4.14 -2.34
N VAL A 60 18.79 -3.97 -3.39
CA VAL A 60 18.38 -2.65 -3.90
C VAL A 60 17.34 -2.02 -2.97
N SER A 61 16.37 -2.80 -2.50
CA SER A 61 15.30 -2.36 -1.59
C SER A 61 15.84 -1.81 -0.27
N ASP A 62 16.87 -2.42 0.32
CA ASP A 62 17.53 -1.91 1.53
C ASP A 62 17.96 -0.44 1.36
N ARG A 63 18.51 -0.08 0.22
CA ARG A 63 18.99 1.27 -0.09
C ARG A 63 17.85 2.25 -0.34
N LEU A 64 16.72 1.77 -0.85
CA LEU A 64 15.48 2.56 -0.94
C LEU A 64 14.92 2.83 0.46
N ILE A 65 14.84 1.80 1.31
CA ILE A 65 14.31 1.90 2.67
C ILE A 65 15.14 2.88 3.51
N GLU A 66 16.46 2.89 3.34
CA GLU A 66 17.32 3.85 4.04
C GLU A 66 16.97 5.30 3.68
N ARG A 67 16.80 5.60 2.38
CA ARG A 67 16.41 6.94 1.90
C ARG A 67 14.96 7.27 2.27
N TRP A 68 14.08 6.29 2.21
CA TRP A 68 12.69 6.43 2.59
C TRP A 68 12.52 6.89 4.04
N LYS A 69 13.27 6.28 4.96
CA LYS A 69 13.30 6.72 6.37
C LYS A 69 13.79 8.18 6.51
N LYS A 70 14.83 8.56 5.77
CA LYS A 70 15.35 9.95 5.78
C LYS A 70 14.29 10.92 5.27
N THR A 71 13.63 10.62 4.14
CA THR A 71 12.53 11.42 3.56
C THR A 71 11.36 11.56 4.54
N TYR A 72 10.90 10.44 5.12
CA TYR A 72 9.79 10.45 6.08
C TYR A 72 10.11 11.31 7.31
N ASN A 73 11.32 11.21 7.86
CA ASN A 73 11.74 11.99 9.00
C ASN A 73 11.79 13.50 8.65
N THR A 74 12.33 13.87 7.49
CA THR A 74 12.35 15.26 7.01
C THR A 74 10.92 15.81 6.90
N TYR A 75 10.00 15.09 6.24
CA TYR A 75 8.61 15.55 6.12
C TYR A 75 7.90 15.67 7.48
N ARG A 76 8.31 14.86 8.44
CA ARG A 76 7.78 14.92 9.80
C ARG A 76 8.36 16.08 10.59
N GLU A 77 9.65 16.35 10.50
CA GLU A 77 10.34 17.43 11.23
C GLU A 77 9.93 18.80 10.72
N GLU A 78 9.86 18.96 9.41
CA GLU A 78 9.48 20.23 8.74
C GLU A 78 7.98 20.52 8.79
N ASP A 79 7.15 19.57 9.22
CA ASP A 79 5.69 19.68 9.21
C ASP A 79 5.13 20.28 7.91
N CYS A 80 5.65 19.80 6.80
CA CYS A 80 5.31 20.33 5.48
C CYS A 80 3.88 19.98 5.07
N LYS A 81 3.32 20.81 4.15
CA LYS A 81 2.06 20.49 3.47
C LYS A 81 2.22 19.19 2.68
N LYS A 82 1.21 18.30 2.76
CA LYS A 82 1.19 17.01 2.08
C LYS A 82 0.06 16.93 1.08
N ALA A 83 0.30 16.25 -0.01
CA ALA A 83 -0.74 15.87 -0.95
C ALA A 83 -0.94 14.36 -0.94
N PHE A 84 -2.19 13.95 -1.07
CA PHE A 84 -2.61 12.54 -1.09
C PHE A 84 -3.31 12.25 -2.41
N TYR A 85 -2.70 11.41 -3.24
CA TYR A 85 -3.23 11.04 -4.54
C TYR A 85 -3.99 9.72 -4.42
N ILE A 86 -5.33 9.80 -4.46
CA ILE A 86 -6.22 8.65 -4.25
C ILE A 86 -6.68 8.12 -5.60
N SER A 87 -6.35 6.88 -5.92
CA SER A 87 -6.69 6.24 -7.19
C SER A 87 -7.06 4.78 -7.02
N MET A 88 -8.05 4.33 -7.78
CA MET A 88 -8.38 2.90 -7.89
C MET A 88 -7.30 2.11 -8.63
N GLU A 89 -6.48 2.78 -9.43
CA GLU A 89 -5.46 2.18 -10.27
C GLU A 89 -4.09 2.80 -10.03
N PHE A 90 -3.06 1.95 -9.90
CA PHE A 90 -1.66 2.31 -10.02
C PHE A 90 -0.95 1.28 -10.89
N LEU A 91 -0.82 1.56 -12.18
CA LEU A 91 -0.17 0.67 -13.14
C LEU A 91 1.35 0.86 -13.09
N MET A 92 1.96 0.32 -12.04
CA MET A 92 3.38 0.53 -11.75
C MET A 92 4.29 -0.24 -12.70
N GLY A 93 3.94 -1.47 -13.05
CA GLY A 93 4.81 -2.36 -13.80
C GLY A 93 5.96 -2.90 -12.94
N ARG A 94 7.16 -3.03 -13.54
CA ARG A 94 8.37 -3.53 -12.88
C ARG A 94 9.08 -2.44 -12.09
N THR A 95 9.63 -2.78 -10.94
CA THR A 95 10.24 -1.83 -10.00
C THR A 95 11.77 -1.86 -10.02
N LEU A 96 12.41 -3.01 -10.27
CA LEU A 96 13.85 -3.19 -10.15
C LEU A 96 14.64 -2.19 -11.02
N SER A 97 14.34 -2.13 -12.31
CA SER A 97 15.04 -1.22 -13.24
C SER A 97 14.81 0.24 -12.91
N ASN A 98 13.57 0.61 -12.54
CA ASN A 98 13.23 1.97 -12.10
C ASN A 98 13.97 2.35 -10.82
N ALA A 99 14.04 1.45 -9.84
CA ALA A 99 14.76 1.66 -8.59
C ALA A 99 16.26 1.87 -8.82
N MET A 100 16.89 1.03 -9.64
CA MET A 100 18.31 1.16 -9.96
C MET A 100 18.62 2.47 -10.71
N LEU A 101 17.77 2.88 -11.65
CA LEU A 101 17.90 4.14 -12.38
C LEU A 101 17.84 5.34 -11.43
N ASN A 102 16.82 5.38 -10.59
CA ASN A 102 16.58 6.47 -9.65
C ASN A 102 17.65 6.55 -8.54
N LEU A 103 18.21 5.42 -8.15
CA LEU A 103 19.36 5.36 -7.23
C LEU A 103 20.70 5.71 -7.91
N GLY A 104 20.75 5.71 -9.24
CA GLY A 104 21.99 5.94 -10.01
C GLY A 104 22.98 4.78 -9.95
N ILE A 105 22.50 3.53 -9.76
CA ILE A 105 23.35 2.36 -9.49
C ILE A 105 23.33 1.31 -10.62
N THR A 106 22.60 1.50 -11.70
CA THR A 106 22.43 0.49 -12.76
C THR A 106 23.76 -0.09 -13.24
N SER A 107 24.73 0.77 -13.63
CA SER A 107 26.06 0.31 -14.08
C SER A 107 26.88 -0.38 -12.98
N THR A 108 26.69 0.01 -11.73
CA THR A 108 27.38 -0.62 -10.59
C THR A 108 26.84 -2.03 -10.33
N VAL A 109 25.53 -2.18 -10.35
CA VAL A 109 24.84 -3.46 -10.20
C VAL A 109 25.16 -4.41 -11.35
N ASP A 110 25.11 -3.94 -12.60
CA ASP A 110 25.47 -4.72 -13.78
C ASP A 110 26.88 -5.31 -13.64
N LYS A 111 27.87 -4.50 -13.27
CA LYS A 111 29.23 -4.99 -13.00
C LYS A 111 29.32 -5.97 -11.82
N ALA A 112 28.49 -5.78 -10.80
CA ALA A 112 28.46 -6.70 -9.66
C ALA A 112 27.90 -8.07 -10.06
N LEU A 113 26.84 -8.09 -10.88
CA LEU A 113 26.28 -9.33 -11.41
C LEU A 113 27.24 -10.03 -12.38
N TYR A 114 27.96 -9.27 -13.21
CA TYR A 114 28.99 -9.84 -14.07
C TYR A 114 30.05 -10.62 -13.27
N ASP A 115 30.46 -10.12 -12.09
CA ASP A 115 31.40 -10.86 -11.20
C ASP A 115 30.81 -12.16 -10.66
N LEU A 116 29.50 -12.26 -10.61
CA LEU A 116 28.75 -13.43 -10.15
C LEU A 116 28.40 -14.39 -11.30
N GLY A 117 28.70 -14.02 -12.54
CA GLY A 117 28.32 -14.77 -13.74
C GLY A 117 26.83 -14.71 -14.04
N LEU A 118 26.17 -13.61 -13.66
CA LEU A 118 24.73 -13.38 -13.87
C LEU A 118 24.51 -12.24 -14.86
N ASP A 119 23.40 -12.31 -15.59
CA ASP A 119 22.96 -11.32 -16.55
C ASP A 119 21.86 -10.43 -15.93
N LEU A 120 22.02 -9.10 -15.98
CA LEU A 120 21.07 -8.16 -15.40
C LEU A 120 19.73 -8.16 -16.14
N GLU A 121 19.75 -8.27 -17.48
CA GLU A 121 18.51 -8.24 -18.28
C GLU A 121 17.64 -9.47 -18.01
N GLU A 122 18.28 -10.65 -17.86
CA GLU A 122 17.58 -11.88 -17.47
C GLU A 122 16.88 -11.74 -16.11
N LEU A 123 17.53 -11.07 -15.13
CA LEU A 123 16.93 -10.85 -13.82
C LEU A 123 15.80 -9.84 -13.88
N ILE A 124 15.93 -8.75 -14.65
CA ILE A 124 14.85 -7.78 -14.87
C ILE A 124 13.64 -8.45 -15.50
N ASP A 125 13.85 -9.36 -16.46
CA ASP A 125 12.76 -10.09 -17.12
C ASP A 125 12.06 -11.12 -16.22
N SER A 126 12.71 -11.51 -15.12
CA SER A 126 12.12 -12.41 -14.11
C SER A 126 11.13 -11.71 -13.17
N GLU A 127 11.09 -10.36 -13.17
CA GLU A 127 10.18 -9.58 -12.32
C GLU A 127 8.75 -9.62 -12.86
N PRO A 128 7.75 -10.03 -12.03
CA PRO A 128 6.36 -9.89 -12.41
C PRO A 128 5.93 -8.42 -12.43
N ASP A 129 5.07 -8.06 -13.37
CA ASP A 129 4.51 -6.70 -13.41
C ASP A 129 3.49 -6.52 -12.28
N ALA A 130 3.57 -5.41 -11.54
CA ALA A 130 2.48 -4.94 -10.70
C ALA A 130 1.41 -4.28 -11.59
N GLY A 131 0.58 -5.12 -12.22
CA GLY A 131 -0.44 -4.72 -13.19
C GLY A 131 -1.73 -4.25 -12.50
N LEU A 132 -1.64 -3.28 -11.58
CA LEU A 132 -2.77 -2.80 -10.77
C LEU A 132 -3.51 -1.65 -11.44
N GLY A 133 -3.77 -1.77 -12.73
CA GLY A 133 -4.49 -0.79 -13.55
C GLY A 133 -4.75 -1.33 -14.95
N ASN A 134 -5.69 -0.70 -15.69
CA ASN A 134 -6.09 -1.16 -17.00
C ASN A 134 -5.45 -0.36 -18.15
N GLY A 135 -5.02 0.89 -17.90
CA GLY A 135 -4.49 1.72 -18.98
C GLY A 135 -4.10 3.12 -18.53
N GLY A 136 -4.57 4.15 -19.25
CA GLY A 136 -4.16 5.54 -19.10
C GLY A 136 -4.33 6.11 -17.69
N LEU A 137 -5.45 5.84 -17.03
CA LEU A 137 -5.72 6.31 -15.68
C LEU A 137 -4.67 5.79 -14.68
N GLY A 138 -4.45 4.48 -14.68
CA GLY A 138 -3.50 3.82 -13.78
C GLY A 138 -2.05 4.18 -14.08
N ARG A 139 -1.69 4.30 -15.37
CA ARG A 139 -0.34 4.71 -15.76
C ARG A 139 -0.07 6.17 -15.43
N LEU A 140 -1.05 7.06 -15.61
CA LEU A 140 -0.93 8.46 -15.21
C LEU A 140 -0.67 8.59 -13.70
N ALA A 141 -1.41 7.85 -12.89
CA ALA A 141 -1.19 7.82 -11.43
C ALA A 141 0.24 7.38 -11.08
N ALA A 142 0.73 6.31 -11.70
CA ALA A 142 2.09 5.83 -11.51
C ALA A 142 3.14 6.88 -11.91
N CYS A 143 2.97 7.54 -13.06
CA CYS A 143 3.87 8.59 -13.52
C CYS A 143 3.84 9.83 -12.61
N PHE A 144 2.67 10.20 -12.09
CA PHE A 144 2.56 11.37 -11.22
C PHE A 144 3.28 11.19 -9.88
N ILE A 145 3.13 10.03 -9.22
CA ILE A 145 3.84 9.80 -7.96
C ILE A 145 5.36 9.73 -8.15
N ASP A 146 5.83 9.17 -9.27
CA ASP A 146 7.25 9.18 -9.66
C ASP A 146 7.76 10.61 -9.90
N SER A 147 7.02 11.40 -10.69
CA SER A 147 7.35 12.81 -10.93
C SER A 147 7.36 13.65 -9.66
N CYS A 148 6.40 13.44 -8.76
CA CYS A 148 6.36 14.13 -7.47
C CYS A 148 7.57 13.79 -6.59
N ALA A 149 8.00 12.53 -6.56
CA ALA A 149 9.22 12.12 -5.87
C ALA A 149 10.47 12.79 -6.50
N THR A 150 10.53 12.85 -7.83
CA THR A 150 11.60 13.51 -8.57
C THR A 150 11.65 15.02 -8.30
N LEU A 151 10.49 15.66 -8.13
CA LEU A 151 10.38 17.07 -7.76
C LEU A 151 10.48 17.32 -6.24
N GLN A 152 10.72 16.29 -5.46
CA GLN A 152 10.83 16.30 -3.99
C GLN A 152 9.56 16.84 -3.28
N LEU A 153 8.40 16.61 -3.90
CA LEU A 153 7.10 17.00 -3.33
C LEU A 153 6.61 15.93 -2.37
N PRO A 154 6.09 16.31 -1.18
CA PRO A 154 5.54 15.39 -0.19
C PRO A 154 4.19 14.82 -0.64
N VAL A 155 4.22 13.80 -1.49
CA VAL A 155 3.02 13.14 -2.03
C VAL A 155 2.99 11.68 -1.60
N THR A 156 1.83 11.24 -1.11
CA THR A 156 1.54 9.83 -0.85
C THR A 156 0.46 9.36 -1.82
N GLY A 157 0.71 8.25 -2.51
CA GLY A 157 -0.31 7.56 -3.29
C GLY A 157 -1.12 6.62 -2.40
N TYR A 158 -2.44 6.61 -2.57
CA TYR A 158 -3.34 5.63 -1.94
C TYR A 158 -4.11 4.86 -3.00
N GLY A 159 -4.07 3.54 -2.91
CA GLY A 159 -4.75 2.62 -3.83
C GLY A 159 -5.22 1.34 -3.17
N LEU A 160 -5.66 0.39 -3.97
CA LEU A 160 -6.02 -0.96 -3.53
C LEU A 160 -4.95 -1.96 -3.96
N ARG A 161 -4.62 -2.88 -3.05
CA ARG A 161 -3.71 -4.00 -3.31
C ARG A 161 -4.52 -5.18 -3.83
N TYR A 162 -4.74 -5.20 -5.13
CA TYR A 162 -5.45 -6.31 -5.76
C TYR A 162 -4.63 -7.60 -5.67
N GLU A 163 -5.30 -8.70 -5.33
CA GLU A 163 -4.69 -10.03 -5.24
C GLU A 163 -4.23 -10.51 -6.62
N TYR A 164 -4.99 -10.17 -7.66
CA TYR A 164 -4.66 -10.46 -9.05
C TYR A 164 -4.47 -9.17 -9.83
N GLY A 165 -3.48 -9.14 -10.70
CA GLY A 165 -3.31 -8.07 -11.67
C GLY A 165 -4.46 -7.99 -12.67
N MET A 166 -4.34 -7.08 -13.65
CA MET A 166 -5.37 -6.84 -14.65
C MET A 166 -5.86 -8.13 -15.33
N PHE A 167 -4.99 -8.85 -15.96
CA PHE A 167 -5.10 -10.25 -16.45
C PHE A 167 -3.77 -10.69 -17.09
N ALA A 168 -3.52 -11.99 -17.11
CA ALA A 168 -2.46 -12.59 -17.92
C ALA A 168 -3.00 -12.90 -19.31
N GLN A 169 -2.34 -12.38 -20.36
CA GLN A 169 -2.69 -12.64 -21.75
C GLN A 169 -2.26 -14.03 -22.20
N GLY A 170 -3.17 -14.75 -22.86
CA GLY A 170 -2.89 -15.98 -23.56
C GLY A 170 -3.39 -15.92 -25.00
N LEU A 171 -2.92 -16.85 -25.85
CA LEU A 171 -3.42 -17.04 -27.20
C LEU A 171 -3.87 -18.49 -27.36
N GLU A 172 -5.12 -18.68 -27.77
CA GLU A 172 -5.66 -20.00 -28.14
C GLU A 172 -6.40 -19.88 -29.47
N ASN A 173 -6.08 -20.79 -30.41
CA ASN A 173 -6.69 -20.80 -31.75
C ASN A 173 -6.64 -19.46 -32.52
N GLY A 174 -5.64 -18.61 -32.25
CA GLY A 174 -5.48 -17.30 -32.86
C GLY A 174 -6.30 -16.18 -32.20
N GLU A 175 -6.99 -16.46 -31.11
CA GLU A 175 -7.74 -15.51 -30.32
C GLU A 175 -7.08 -15.25 -28.95
N GLN A 176 -7.16 -14.02 -28.46
CA GLN A 176 -6.71 -13.66 -27.13
C GLN A 176 -7.64 -14.29 -26.09
N ILE A 177 -7.02 -14.90 -25.08
CA ILE A 177 -7.71 -15.34 -23.86
C ILE A 177 -7.13 -14.63 -22.65
N GLU A 178 -7.96 -14.39 -21.64
CA GLU A 178 -7.59 -13.75 -20.38
C GLU A 178 -7.56 -14.80 -19.27
N ARG A 179 -6.49 -14.77 -18.48
CA ARG A 179 -6.29 -15.65 -17.32
C ARG A 179 -6.00 -14.81 -16.09
N PRO A 180 -6.26 -15.31 -14.86
CA PRO A 180 -5.85 -14.63 -13.64
C PRO A 180 -4.34 -14.37 -13.63
N ASP A 181 -3.96 -13.13 -13.35
CA ASP A 181 -2.56 -12.73 -13.22
C ASP A 181 -2.12 -12.87 -11.76
N HIS A 182 -1.41 -13.94 -11.46
CA HIS A 182 -0.92 -14.27 -10.11
C HIS A 182 0.40 -13.54 -9.79
N TRP A 183 0.42 -12.24 -9.87
CA TRP A 183 1.63 -11.42 -9.68
C TRP A 183 2.26 -11.57 -8.27
N LEU A 184 1.48 -11.96 -7.26
CA LEU A 184 1.91 -12.17 -5.87
C LEU A 184 2.26 -13.64 -5.54
N ARG A 185 2.26 -14.54 -6.52
CA ARG A 185 2.49 -16.00 -6.28
C ARG A 185 3.76 -16.28 -5.47
N ASN A 186 4.81 -15.51 -5.70
CA ASN A 186 6.11 -15.68 -5.04
C ASN A 186 6.40 -14.57 -4.02
N GLY A 187 5.37 -13.81 -3.60
CA GLY A 187 5.53 -12.62 -2.78
C GLY A 187 5.93 -11.39 -3.60
N ASN A 188 6.12 -10.26 -2.90
CA ASN A 188 6.59 -9.02 -3.49
C ASN A 188 7.64 -8.38 -2.58
N VAL A 189 8.88 -8.31 -3.03
CA VAL A 189 10.02 -7.79 -2.26
C VAL A 189 9.99 -6.27 -2.06
N TRP A 190 9.15 -5.58 -2.84
CA TRP A 190 9.08 -4.12 -2.86
C TRP A 190 8.08 -3.54 -1.87
N GLU A 191 7.22 -4.35 -1.29
CA GLU A 191 6.21 -3.89 -0.34
C GLU A 191 6.54 -4.31 1.10
N ILE A 192 6.09 -3.47 2.03
CA ILE A 192 6.17 -3.74 3.47
C ILE A 192 4.76 -3.66 4.03
N GLU A 193 4.28 -4.76 4.58
CA GLU A 193 3.04 -4.79 5.34
C GLU A 193 3.15 -3.93 6.60
N ARG A 194 2.11 -3.15 6.90
CA ARG A 194 2.05 -2.21 8.02
C ARG A 194 0.85 -2.50 8.93
N PRO A 195 0.80 -3.63 9.60
CA PRO A 195 -0.36 -4.02 10.42
C PRO A 195 -0.66 -3.01 11.53
N GLU A 196 0.34 -2.23 11.96
CA GLU A 196 0.17 -1.17 12.96
C GLU A 196 -0.71 0.00 12.49
N TYR A 197 -0.95 0.13 11.19
CA TYR A 197 -1.83 1.14 10.57
C TYR A 197 -3.13 0.54 10.03
N THR A 198 -3.44 -0.70 10.39
CA THR A 198 -4.72 -1.33 10.01
C THR A 198 -5.89 -0.52 10.54
N VAL A 199 -6.86 -0.25 9.67
CA VAL A 199 -8.09 0.47 10.02
C VAL A 199 -9.32 -0.39 9.77
N ARG A 200 -10.39 -0.11 10.51
CA ARG A 200 -11.67 -0.81 10.41
C ARG A 200 -12.59 -0.04 9.46
N ILE A 201 -13.16 -0.73 8.50
CA ILE A 201 -14.13 -0.19 7.53
C ILE A 201 -15.49 -0.81 7.80
N LYS A 202 -16.50 0.03 7.87
CA LYS A 202 -17.89 -0.36 8.19
C LYS A 202 -18.73 -0.42 6.93
N PHE A 203 -19.54 -1.46 6.78
CA PHE A 203 -20.52 -1.60 5.71
C PHE A 203 -21.91 -1.92 6.27
N GLY A 204 -22.96 -1.55 5.54
CA GLY A 204 -24.34 -1.82 5.96
C GLY A 204 -24.74 -1.11 7.25
N GLY A 205 -25.58 -1.74 8.06
CA GLY A 205 -26.06 -1.16 9.31
C GLY A 205 -26.97 0.05 9.15
N HIS A 206 -27.09 0.85 10.20
CA HIS A 206 -27.87 2.08 10.22
C HIS A 206 -27.30 3.06 11.25
N THR A 207 -27.77 4.30 11.21
CA THR A 207 -27.34 5.35 12.16
C THR A 207 -28.33 5.47 13.31
N GLU A 208 -27.79 5.66 14.52
CA GLU A 208 -28.56 5.96 15.74
C GLU A 208 -28.15 7.31 16.31
N LYS A 209 -29.15 8.09 16.76
CA LYS A 209 -28.91 9.36 17.45
C LYS A 209 -28.97 9.15 18.94
N HIS A 210 -28.03 9.74 19.66
CA HIS A 210 -28.02 9.76 21.12
C HIS A 210 -27.50 11.11 21.65
N ILE A 211 -27.74 11.38 22.91
CA ILE A 211 -27.20 12.56 23.60
C ILE A 211 -25.97 12.12 24.38
N ASP A 212 -24.83 12.76 24.15
CA ASP A 212 -23.60 12.49 24.90
C ASP A 212 -23.64 13.08 26.33
N GLU A 213 -22.61 12.77 27.12
CA GLU A 213 -22.50 13.23 28.53
C GLU A 213 -22.51 14.75 28.67
N ASN A 214 -22.22 15.50 27.62
CA ASN A 214 -22.21 16.95 27.56
C ASN A 214 -23.53 17.54 27.04
N GLY A 215 -24.55 16.73 26.81
CA GLY A 215 -25.86 17.14 26.30
C GLY A 215 -25.88 17.44 24.79
N LYS A 216 -24.85 17.02 24.03
CA LYS A 216 -24.75 17.23 22.59
C LYS A 216 -25.29 16.02 21.83
N GLU A 217 -26.09 16.26 20.78
CA GLU A 217 -26.54 15.18 19.87
C GLU A 217 -25.33 14.59 19.13
N ARG A 218 -25.25 13.28 19.13
CA ARG A 218 -24.25 12.48 18.44
C ARG A 218 -24.93 11.45 17.54
N ILE A 219 -24.23 11.09 16.47
CA ILE A 219 -24.64 10.03 15.56
C ILE A 219 -23.64 8.88 15.69
N THR A 220 -24.17 7.67 15.87
CA THR A 220 -23.36 6.44 15.89
C THR A 220 -23.83 5.52 14.76
N TRP A 221 -22.90 4.95 14.03
CA TRP A 221 -23.16 3.95 13.02
C TRP A 221 -23.08 2.55 13.63
N VAL A 222 -24.21 1.83 13.66
CA VAL A 222 -24.39 0.57 14.40
C VAL A 222 -24.84 -0.57 13.49
N ASN A 223 -24.70 -1.81 13.99
CA ASN A 223 -25.07 -3.05 13.31
C ASN A 223 -24.40 -3.18 11.92
N THR A 224 -23.14 -2.81 11.87
CA THR A 224 -22.32 -2.83 10.63
C THR A 224 -21.63 -4.18 10.44
N ASN A 225 -21.40 -4.54 9.18
CA ASN A 225 -20.49 -5.61 8.80
C ASN A 225 -19.11 -4.98 8.63
N ASP A 226 -18.22 -5.26 9.56
CA ASP A 226 -16.91 -4.63 9.62
C ASP A 226 -15.85 -5.50 8.94
N ILE A 227 -14.95 -4.86 8.21
CA ILE A 227 -13.74 -5.48 7.67
C ILE A 227 -12.50 -4.71 8.12
N LEU A 228 -11.33 -5.29 7.91
CA LEU A 228 -10.04 -4.65 8.12
C LEU A 228 -9.45 -4.21 6.78
N ALA A 229 -8.94 -3.00 6.72
CA ALA A 229 -8.07 -2.54 5.64
C ALA A 229 -6.62 -2.55 6.16
N VAL A 230 -5.82 -3.46 5.63
CA VAL A 230 -4.41 -3.64 6.00
C VAL A 230 -3.54 -2.96 4.96
N PRO A 231 -2.67 -2.00 5.34
CA PRO A 231 -1.87 -1.27 4.38
C PRO A 231 -0.55 -1.97 4.06
N TYR A 232 -0.17 -1.91 2.79
CA TYR A 232 1.12 -2.32 2.23
C TYR A 232 1.79 -1.11 1.62
N ASP A 233 2.98 -0.77 2.10
CA ASP A 233 3.72 0.40 1.65
C ASP A 233 4.83 0.03 0.68
N THR A 234 4.87 0.70 -0.49
CA THR A 234 5.91 0.58 -1.51
C THR A 234 6.68 1.88 -1.63
N PRO A 235 8.03 1.87 -1.59
CA PRO A 235 8.86 3.05 -1.77
C PRO A 235 8.86 3.53 -3.22
N ILE A 236 8.66 4.83 -3.44
CA ILE A 236 8.65 5.49 -4.74
C ILE A 236 9.82 6.47 -4.82
N PRO A 237 10.95 6.08 -5.42
CA PRO A 237 12.14 6.92 -5.48
C PRO A 237 12.03 8.02 -6.52
N GLY A 238 12.53 9.20 -6.18
CA GLY A 238 12.77 10.28 -7.14
C GLY A 238 14.11 10.11 -7.87
N TYR A 239 14.22 10.69 -9.06
CA TYR A 239 15.38 10.55 -9.93
C TYR A 239 16.63 11.17 -9.30
N GLN A 240 17.54 10.35 -8.83
CA GLN A 240 18.89 10.67 -8.30
C GLN A 240 18.94 11.83 -7.28
N ASN A 241 17.87 12.04 -6.50
CA ASN A 241 17.77 13.15 -5.55
C ASN A 241 17.66 12.72 -4.08
N GLY A 242 17.63 11.41 -3.82
CA GLY A 242 17.55 10.85 -2.47
C GLY A 242 16.16 10.87 -1.83
N THR A 243 15.16 11.49 -2.44
CA THR A 243 13.77 11.47 -1.98
C THR A 243 13.12 10.15 -2.32
N VAL A 244 12.38 9.58 -1.37
CA VAL A 244 11.58 8.37 -1.58
C VAL A 244 10.22 8.59 -0.94
N ASN A 245 9.19 8.72 -1.78
CA ASN A 245 7.79 8.84 -1.37
C ASN A 245 7.15 7.46 -1.10
N THR A 246 5.89 7.44 -0.74
CA THR A 246 5.14 6.23 -0.39
C THR A 246 3.97 6.02 -1.34
N LEU A 247 3.82 4.81 -1.83
CA LEU A 247 2.56 4.28 -2.34
C LEU A 247 2.01 3.31 -1.30
N ARG A 248 0.84 3.62 -0.71
CA ARG A 248 0.13 2.77 0.24
C ARG A 248 -1.04 2.10 -0.44
N LEU A 249 -1.01 0.78 -0.49
CA LEU A 249 -2.07 -0.03 -1.07
C LEU A 249 -2.81 -0.78 0.04
N TRP A 250 -4.14 -0.71 0.02
CA TRP A 250 -5.01 -1.33 1.02
C TRP A 250 -5.45 -2.72 0.57
N LYS A 251 -5.25 -3.72 1.43
CA LYS A 251 -5.81 -5.06 1.31
C LYS A 251 -6.99 -5.19 2.26
N SER A 252 -8.08 -5.79 1.79
CA SER A 252 -9.24 -6.12 2.62
C SER A 252 -9.07 -7.48 3.28
N GLU A 253 -9.33 -7.54 4.59
CA GLU A 253 -9.28 -8.76 5.38
C GLU A 253 -10.52 -8.84 6.30
N ALA A 254 -10.92 -10.05 6.67
CA ALA A 254 -12.00 -10.24 7.64
C ALA A 254 -11.56 -9.86 9.06
N THR A 255 -12.51 -9.47 9.91
CA THR A 255 -12.25 -9.29 11.34
C THR A 255 -12.05 -10.61 12.06
N GLU A 256 -12.73 -11.66 11.59
CA GLU A 256 -12.56 -13.05 12.01
C GLU A 256 -12.35 -13.90 10.75
N GLU A 257 -11.20 -14.56 10.66
CA GLU A 257 -10.81 -15.28 9.46
C GLU A 257 -11.35 -16.71 9.41
N PHE A 258 -11.77 -17.25 10.58
CA PHE A 258 -12.05 -18.66 10.68
C PHE A 258 -13.00 -18.97 11.85
N ASP A 259 -14.15 -19.57 11.56
CA ASP A 259 -15.06 -20.10 12.57
C ASP A 259 -14.74 -21.58 12.87
N LEU A 260 -14.10 -21.79 14.02
CA LEU A 260 -13.71 -23.12 14.47
C LEU A 260 -14.93 -24.02 14.80
N GLN A 261 -16.06 -23.45 15.20
CA GLN A 261 -17.26 -24.22 15.57
C GLN A 261 -17.91 -24.78 14.29
N GLU A 262 -18.09 -23.96 13.27
CA GLU A 262 -18.58 -24.38 11.96
C GLU A 262 -17.66 -25.43 11.32
N PHE A 263 -16.36 -25.20 11.37
CA PHE A 263 -15.37 -26.13 10.86
C PHE A 263 -15.48 -27.51 11.54
N ASN A 264 -15.55 -27.55 12.87
CA ASN A 264 -15.71 -28.78 13.64
C ASN A 264 -17.06 -29.48 13.40
N ALA A 265 -18.09 -28.73 12.97
CA ALA A 265 -19.38 -29.26 12.56
C ALA A 265 -19.37 -29.84 11.13
N GLY A 266 -18.24 -29.74 10.41
CA GLY A 266 -18.09 -30.20 9.04
C GLY A 266 -18.57 -29.20 7.98
N GLN A 267 -18.86 -27.96 8.38
CA GLN A 267 -19.29 -26.86 7.51
C GLN A 267 -18.06 -26.06 7.05
N TYR A 268 -17.23 -26.67 6.20
CA TYR A 268 -15.93 -26.12 5.83
C TYR A 268 -16.02 -24.85 4.96
N ALA A 269 -17.05 -24.72 4.12
CA ALA A 269 -17.23 -23.54 3.28
C ALA A 269 -17.76 -22.37 4.12
N GLU A 270 -18.69 -22.63 5.01
CA GLU A 270 -19.30 -21.67 5.93
C GLU A 270 -18.24 -21.11 6.89
N SER A 271 -17.35 -21.96 7.41
CA SER A 271 -16.30 -21.58 8.37
C SER A 271 -15.31 -20.53 7.85
N VAL A 272 -15.27 -20.28 6.53
CA VAL A 272 -14.42 -19.26 5.88
C VAL A 272 -15.24 -18.25 5.05
N ALA A 273 -16.56 -18.23 5.19
CA ALA A 273 -17.44 -17.38 4.38
C ALA A 273 -17.18 -15.88 4.60
N GLU A 274 -16.99 -15.45 5.85
CA GLU A 274 -16.67 -14.06 6.18
C GLU A 274 -15.32 -13.64 5.59
N LYS A 275 -14.30 -14.50 5.72
CA LYS A 275 -13.00 -14.29 5.09
C LYS A 275 -13.12 -14.09 3.59
N ASN A 276 -13.80 -15.00 2.89
CA ASN A 276 -13.97 -14.92 1.45
C ASN A 276 -14.73 -13.65 1.05
N THR A 277 -15.75 -13.26 1.80
CA THR A 277 -16.54 -12.05 1.52
C THR A 277 -15.69 -10.79 1.65
N ALA A 278 -14.88 -10.69 2.69
CA ALA A 278 -13.99 -9.56 2.90
C ALA A 278 -12.88 -9.49 1.83
N GLU A 279 -12.19 -10.60 1.58
CA GLU A 279 -11.07 -10.65 0.64
C GLU A 279 -11.49 -10.39 -0.82
N ASN A 280 -12.73 -10.75 -1.20
CA ASN A 280 -13.28 -10.46 -2.52
C ASN A 280 -13.24 -8.97 -2.88
N ILE A 281 -13.29 -8.06 -1.89
CA ILE A 281 -13.30 -6.61 -2.15
C ILE A 281 -12.00 -6.17 -2.84
N THR A 282 -10.85 -6.77 -2.50
CA THR A 282 -9.58 -6.44 -3.15
C THR A 282 -9.05 -7.58 -4.05
N MET A 283 -9.94 -8.45 -4.51
CA MET A 283 -9.55 -9.58 -5.35
C MET A 283 -9.08 -9.13 -6.74
N VAL A 284 -9.92 -8.38 -7.46
CA VAL A 284 -9.67 -7.94 -8.84
C VAL A 284 -10.17 -6.52 -9.05
N LEU A 285 -9.43 -5.73 -9.84
CA LEU A 285 -9.82 -4.40 -10.28
C LEU A 285 -11.07 -4.49 -11.20
N TYR A 286 -12.06 -3.64 -10.94
CA TYR A 286 -13.30 -3.51 -11.74
C TYR A 286 -14.00 -4.84 -12.01
N PRO A 287 -14.59 -5.47 -10.99
CA PRO A 287 -15.44 -6.64 -11.23
C PRO A 287 -16.58 -6.28 -12.19
N ASN A 288 -17.06 -7.29 -12.93
CA ASN A 288 -18.16 -7.11 -13.86
C ASN A 288 -19.41 -6.56 -13.14
N ASP A 289 -19.91 -5.41 -13.59
CA ASP A 289 -21.05 -4.68 -13.00
C ASP A 289 -22.35 -4.81 -13.79
N SER A 290 -22.44 -5.80 -14.65
CA SER A 290 -23.69 -6.12 -15.39
C SER A 290 -24.84 -6.57 -14.47
N ASN A 291 -24.54 -6.93 -13.23
CA ASN A 291 -25.50 -7.33 -12.20
C ASN A 291 -25.34 -6.50 -10.93
N GLU A 292 -26.33 -6.55 -10.03
CA GLU A 292 -26.32 -5.75 -8.80
C GLU A 292 -25.16 -6.11 -7.85
N ASN A 293 -24.79 -7.40 -7.75
CA ASN A 293 -23.66 -7.81 -6.88
C ASN A 293 -22.35 -7.17 -7.33
N GLY A 294 -22.10 -7.10 -8.63
CA GLY A 294 -20.91 -6.46 -9.17
C GLY A 294 -20.89 -4.94 -8.91
N LYS A 295 -22.05 -4.27 -9.02
CA LYS A 295 -22.16 -2.84 -8.68
C LYS A 295 -21.88 -2.58 -7.20
N VAL A 296 -22.46 -3.41 -6.32
CA VAL A 296 -22.21 -3.34 -4.87
C VAL A 296 -20.74 -3.55 -4.57
N LEU A 297 -20.09 -4.57 -5.15
CA LEU A 297 -18.68 -4.84 -4.95
C LEU A 297 -17.80 -3.68 -5.40
N ARG A 298 -18.09 -3.07 -6.56
CA ARG A 298 -17.37 -1.87 -7.02
C ARG A 298 -17.52 -0.68 -6.06
N LEU A 299 -18.71 -0.49 -5.52
CA LEU A 299 -18.92 0.56 -4.51
C LEU A 299 -18.16 0.26 -3.20
N GLN A 300 -18.12 -1.01 -2.78
CA GLN A 300 -17.34 -1.44 -1.62
C GLN A 300 -15.84 -1.17 -1.82
N GLN A 301 -15.29 -1.43 -3.01
CA GLN A 301 -13.91 -1.09 -3.36
C GLN A 301 -13.64 0.41 -3.23
N GLN A 302 -14.51 1.24 -3.77
CA GLN A 302 -14.38 2.70 -3.73
C GLN A 302 -14.47 3.24 -2.29
N TYR A 303 -15.41 2.72 -1.51
CA TYR A 303 -15.57 3.13 -0.12
C TYR A 303 -14.39 2.65 0.76
N LEU A 304 -13.92 1.42 0.59
CA LEU A 304 -12.74 0.92 1.29
C LEU A 304 -11.53 1.81 1.03
N LEU A 305 -11.26 2.13 -0.26
CA LEU A 305 -10.16 3.01 -0.63
C LEU A 305 -10.30 4.39 0.03
N ALA A 306 -11.47 5.00 -0.07
CA ALA A 306 -11.72 6.35 0.47
C ALA A 306 -11.60 6.37 2.00
N SER A 307 -12.32 5.48 2.68
CA SER A 307 -12.38 5.46 4.14
C SER A 307 -11.03 5.09 4.76
N ALA A 308 -10.35 4.07 4.25
CA ALA A 308 -9.04 3.66 4.77
C ALA A 308 -8.01 4.79 4.64
N SER A 309 -7.96 5.44 3.48
CA SER A 309 -7.01 6.53 3.21
C SER A 309 -7.28 7.75 4.07
N LEU A 310 -8.55 8.13 4.23
CA LEU A 310 -8.93 9.28 5.07
C LEU A 310 -8.69 9.01 6.55
N GLN A 311 -9.03 7.80 7.04
CA GLN A 311 -8.75 7.41 8.42
C GLN A 311 -7.25 7.46 8.74
N ASP A 312 -6.39 7.02 7.81
CA ASP A 312 -4.94 7.11 7.97
C ASP A 312 -4.46 8.57 8.06
N VAL A 313 -4.93 9.44 7.17
CA VAL A 313 -4.56 10.87 7.19
C VAL A 313 -5.07 11.56 8.47
N VAL A 314 -6.31 11.34 8.85
CA VAL A 314 -6.90 11.92 10.07
C VAL A 314 -6.20 11.38 11.32
N SER A 315 -5.91 10.09 11.39
CA SER A 315 -5.18 9.49 12.51
C SER A 315 -3.76 10.05 12.65
N ASN A 316 -3.06 10.24 11.53
CA ASN A 316 -1.75 10.87 11.49
C ASN A 316 -1.81 12.34 11.94
N TRP A 317 -2.87 13.07 11.56
CA TRP A 317 -3.11 14.43 12.01
C TRP A 317 -3.30 14.48 13.53
N VAL A 318 -4.24 13.69 14.04
CA VAL A 318 -4.54 13.62 15.49
C VAL A 318 -3.31 13.20 16.29
N GLY A 319 -2.52 12.28 15.81
CA GLY A 319 -1.28 11.84 16.46
C GLY A 319 -0.23 12.94 16.61
N ARG A 320 -0.29 14.00 15.78
CA ARG A 320 0.68 15.10 15.75
C ARG A 320 0.13 16.41 16.34
N HIS A 321 -1.11 16.74 16.02
CA HIS A 321 -1.75 18.03 16.35
C HIS A 321 -2.89 17.90 17.37
N GLY A 322 -3.20 16.68 17.82
CA GLY A 322 -4.35 16.42 18.69
C GLY A 322 -5.66 16.62 17.94
N THR A 323 -6.69 17.04 18.68
CA THR A 323 -8.05 17.24 18.13
C THR A 323 -8.29 18.63 17.55
N ASP A 324 -7.25 19.42 17.35
CA ASP A 324 -7.34 20.75 16.69
C ASP A 324 -7.21 20.57 15.18
N PHE A 325 -8.31 20.77 14.46
CA PHE A 325 -8.39 20.70 13.00
C PHE A 325 -8.31 22.05 12.28
N THR A 326 -8.07 23.15 12.99
CA THR A 326 -8.06 24.51 12.42
C THR A 326 -7.19 24.64 11.19
N HIS A 327 -6.01 24.01 11.21
CA HIS A 327 -5.04 24.06 10.09
C HIS A 327 -5.01 22.80 9.24
N PHE A 328 -5.97 21.88 9.41
CA PHE A 328 -5.98 20.60 8.71
C PHE A 328 -5.97 20.78 7.19
N ALA A 329 -6.86 21.62 6.65
CA ALA A 329 -6.98 21.87 5.22
C ALA A 329 -5.76 22.64 4.63
N GLU A 330 -5.07 23.42 5.43
CA GLU A 330 -3.85 24.11 4.99
C GLU A 330 -2.69 23.15 4.77
N LYS A 331 -2.62 22.09 5.58
CA LYS A 331 -1.52 21.12 5.60
C LYS A 331 -1.80 19.85 4.80
N ASN A 332 -3.06 19.55 4.46
CA ASN A 332 -3.46 18.35 3.77
C ASN A 332 -4.28 18.68 2.51
N CYS A 333 -3.90 18.08 1.39
CA CYS A 333 -4.57 18.26 0.11
C CYS A 333 -4.87 16.87 -0.49
N PHE A 334 -6.11 16.64 -0.90
CA PHE A 334 -6.53 15.39 -1.52
C PHE A 334 -6.75 15.60 -3.02
N GLN A 335 -6.09 14.79 -3.84
CA GLN A 335 -6.29 14.71 -5.27
C GLN A 335 -7.01 13.41 -5.61
N LEU A 336 -8.24 13.54 -6.08
CA LEU A 336 -9.08 12.41 -6.44
C LEU A 336 -8.88 12.08 -7.93
N ASN A 337 -8.43 10.86 -8.22
CA ASN A 337 -8.24 10.41 -9.60
C ASN A 337 -9.55 9.81 -10.12
N ASP A 338 -10.20 10.49 -11.05
CA ASP A 338 -11.55 10.21 -11.55
C ASP A 338 -12.65 10.37 -10.46
N THR A 339 -13.83 9.81 -10.73
CA THR A 339 -15.00 9.84 -9.83
C THR A 339 -15.00 8.70 -8.81
N HIS A 340 -14.15 7.69 -8.97
CA HIS A 340 -14.11 6.52 -8.09
C HIS A 340 -13.94 6.88 -6.60
N PRO A 341 -13.02 7.80 -6.22
CA PRO A 341 -12.87 8.20 -4.82
C PRO A 341 -13.76 9.38 -4.41
N SER A 342 -14.77 9.78 -5.19
CA SER A 342 -15.61 10.95 -4.88
C SER A 342 -16.37 10.83 -3.56
N ILE A 343 -16.67 9.62 -3.10
CA ILE A 343 -17.26 9.34 -1.79
C ILE A 343 -16.40 9.83 -0.62
N SER A 344 -15.11 10.12 -0.86
CA SER A 344 -14.19 10.70 0.12
C SER A 344 -14.69 12.01 0.72
N ILE A 345 -15.47 12.81 -0.03
CA ILE A 345 -16.03 14.07 0.46
C ILE A 345 -17.01 13.81 1.61
N ALA A 346 -17.94 12.88 1.41
CA ALA A 346 -18.91 12.50 2.43
C ALA A 346 -18.26 11.78 3.61
N GLU A 347 -17.30 10.90 3.34
CA GLU A 347 -16.59 10.16 4.39
C GLU A 347 -15.70 11.05 5.25
N LEU A 348 -15.02 12.04 4.67
CA LEU A 348 -14.25 13.00 5.46
C LEU A 348 -15.17 13.82 6.39
N MET A 349 -16.33 14.26 5.88
CA MET A 349 -17.35 14.94 6.69
C MET A 349 -17.81 14.03 7.85
N ARG A 350 -18.09 12.75 7.58
CA ARG A 350 -18.49 11.78 8.62
C ARG A 350 -17.41 11.63 9.69
N LEU A 351 -16.15 11.43 9.29
CA LEU A 351 -15.03 11.30 10.23
C LEU A 351 -14.86 12.54 11.11
N LEU A 352 -14.88 13.73 10.51
CA LEU A 352 -14.71 14.98 11.26
C LEU A 352 -15.90 15.24 12.21
N MET A 353 -17.13 14.99 11.76
CA MET A 353 -18.33 15.29 12.52
C MET A 353 -18.66 14.23 13.57
N ASP A 354 -18.75 12.97 13.15
CA ASP A 354 -19.26 11.88 14.01
C ASP A 354 -18.17 11.36 14.94
N GLU A 355 -16.93 11.27 14.49
CA GLU A 355 -15.83 10.72 15.28
C GLU A 355 -15.04 11.80 16.05
N HIS A 356 -14.90 13.00 15.47
CA HIS A 356 -14.14 14.09 16.10
C HIS A 356 -14.99 15.24 16.60
N GLY A 357 -16.30 15.24 16.36
CA GLY A 357 -17.24 16.19 16.92
C GLY A 357 -17.14 17.62 16.35
N ILE A 358 -16.52 17.77 15.16
CA ILE A 358 -16.43 19.03 14.43
C ILE A 358 -17.82 19.43 13.93
N GLY A 359 -18.16 20.72 13.95
CA GLY A 359 -19.42 21.20 13.42
C GLY A 359 -19.48 21.12 11.91
N TRP A 360 -20.70 21.00 11.34
CA TRP A 360 -20.91 20.87 9.88
C TRP A 360 -20.23 22.00 9.08
N SER A 361 -20.34 23.25 9.57
CA SER A 361 -19.78 24.41 8.86
C SER A 361 -18.25 24.47 8.90
N ASP A 362 -17.65 23.88 9.94
CA ASP A 362 -16.20 23.87 10.12
C ASP A 362 -15.58 22.65 9.40
N ALA A 363 -16.30 21.53 9.36
CA ALA A 363 -15.89 20.30 8.68
C ALA A 363 -15.92 20.44 7.16
#